data_b14d524ab3fa371fa411f6a5ecb5840a
#
_entry.id   b14d524ab3fa371fa411f6a5ecb5840a
#
_cell.length_a   1.000
_cell.length_b   1.000
_cell.length_c   1.000
_cell.angle_alpha   90.00
_cell.angle_beta   90.00
_cell.angle_gamma   90.00
#
_symmetry.space_group_name_H-M   'P 1'
#
loop_
_entity.id
_entity.type
_entity.pdbx_description
1 polymer ?
#
loop_
_entity_poly.entity_id
_entity_poly.type
_entity_poly.pdbx_seq_one_letter_code
_entity_poly.pdbx_strand_id
1 'polypeptide(L)'
;MDAKAAKWDYVILGSGIAGMAAAEAIRERDEDAGILMISGEEEFCFNRPMLINEFALDESGSVLFGNQQKWAEQTGVATKLGTDIISMDLAARTVTLPDGSVEQYEKLIYVLGARVFIPQIPGSDRDNVFAIRTREDMRRIRAAMREAKTAVVIGGGMLGLEDAWGLCKEKIQVTILEKMDRLAYGQIDNSAGNLMKKRIERTGTRVFTGADVMEIGDGWVEFKCRDEEEHQRADADLVIISAGVLPNSDIGKIAGLAACGPDEKWIEVDSGMRTSDPFVFAAGDVAALNGKNDAIWDEAREMGRVAGTNAAGGSAEYEPVVPEHVFNGFDTEVFTMADSSGAGTEGVYIRHADVEIFDYQRERYIRVSLQDGIIAGILLINAPELVPELMEAYRTGAGEDEARDIIQRWKDSHDVNFKPATPFRKR
;
A
#
# COMPACT_ATOMS: atom_id res chain seq x y z
N MET A 1 9.85 24.58 37.07
CA MET A 1 9.00 23.50 37.63
C MET A 1 9.12 22.36 36.65
N ASP A 2 9.83 21.34 37.03
CA ASP A 2 9.95 20.15 36.15
C ASP A 2 8.56 19.52 36.02
N ALA A 3 7.97 19.60 34.85
CA ALA A 3 6.73 18.89 34.56
C ALA A 3 6.99 17.41 34.75
N LYS A 4 6.37 16.81 35.77
CA LYS A 4 6.49 15.40 36.06
C LYS A 4 5.95 14.65 34.84
N ALA A 5 6.79 13.86 34.19
CA ALA A 5 6.37 13.05 33.03
C ALA A 5 5.13 12.23 33.40
N ALA A 6 4.10 12.25 32.57
CA ALA A 6 2.96 11.36 32.75
C ALA A 6 3.42 9.94 32.47
N LYS A 7 3.01 8.98 33.30
CA LYS A 7 3.41 7.57 33.19
C LYS A 7 2.26 6.73 32.68
N TRP A 8 2.53 5.96 31.64
CA TRP A 8 1.58 5.08 30.98
C TRP A 8 2.06 3.63 31.02
N ASP A 9 1.15 2.71 31.10
CA ASP A 9 1.49 1.28 30.96
C ASP A 9 1.89 1.02 29.51
N TYR A 10 1.15 1.60 28.56
CA TYR A 10 1.43 1.48 27.13
C TYR A 10 1.37 2.85 26.41
N VAL A 11 2.37 3.12 25.58
CA VAL A 11 2.35 4.22 24.63
C VAL A 11 2.35 3.65 23.21
N ILE A 12 1.41 4.10 22.38
CA ILE A 12 1.27 3.70 20.98
C ILE A 12 1.58 4.91 20.11
N LEU A 13 2.60 4.81 19.25
CA LEU A 13 2.99 5.87 18.33
C LEU A 13 2.41 5.60 16.95
N GLY A 14 1.30 6.25 16.63
CA GLY A 14 0.53 6.12 15.40
C GLY A 14 -0.90 5.64 15.64
N SER A 15 -1.87 6.30 14.98
CA SER A 15 -3.30 6.03 15.07
C SER A 15 -3.85 5.25 13.85
N GLY A 16 -2.97 4.68 13.02
CA GLY A 16 -3.36 3.83 11.91
C GLY A 16 -3.92 2.47 12.35
N ILE A 17 -4.25 1.61 11.38
CA ILE A 17 -4.88 0.30 11.67
C ILE A 17 -4.03 -0.58 12.60
N ALA A 18 -2.69 -0.55 12.47
CA ALA A 18 -1.80 -1.28 13.35
C ALA A 18 -1.89 -0.78 14.81
N GLY A 19 -1.98 0.54 15.00
CA GLY A 19 -2.13 1.15 16.32
C GLY A 19 -3.48 0.84 16.97
N MET A 20 -4.56 0.88 16.20
CA MET A 20 -5.88 0.48 16.68
C MET A 20 -5.90 -1.01 17.10
N ALA A 21 -5.43 -1.88 16.23
CA ALA A 21 -5.40 -3.33 16.50
C ALA A 21 -4.52 -3.66 17.71
N ALA A 22 -3.41 -2.93 17.90
CA ALA A 22 -2.58 -3.07 19.09
C ALA A 22 -3.30 -2.62 20.35
N ALA A 23 -4.00 -1.49 20.33
CA ALA A 23 -4.76 -0.97 21.46
C ALA A 23 -5.89 -1.94 21.88
N GLU A 24 -6.64 -2.45 20.90
CA GLU A 24 -7.69 -3.45 21.12
C GLU A 24 -7.12 -4.73 21.76
N ALA A 25 -6.03 -5.27 21.22
CA ALA A 25 -5.40 -6.47 21.72
C ALA A 25 -4.80 -6.30 23.14
N ILE A 26 -4.29 -5.10 23.47
CA ILE A 26 -3.86 -4.76 24.82
C ILE A 26 -5.09 -4.77 25.75
N ARG A 27 -6.18 -4.08 25.37
CA ARG A 27 -7.38 -3.96 26.20
C ARG A 27 -8.07 -5.29 26.47
N GLU A 28 -8.06 -6.21 25.50
CA GLU A 28 -8.59 -7.58 25.68
C GLU A 28 -7.84 -8.38 26.76
N ARG A 29 -6.58 -8.06 27.04
CA ARG A 29 -5.72 -8.78 27.98
C ARG A 29 -5.49 -8.03 29.29
N ASP A 30 -5.58 -6.72 29.26
CA ASP A 30 -5.35 -5.81 30.39
C ASP A 30 -6.43 -4.72 30.38
N GLU A 31 -7.57 -5.03 31.03
CA GLU A 31 -8.76 -4.16 31.03
C GLU A 31 -8.51 -2.80 31.71
N ASP A 32 -7.58 -2.74 32.67
CA ASP A 32 -7.31 -1.56 33.49
C ASP A 32 -6.09 -0.75 33.00
N ALA A 33 -5.37 -1.21 31.96
CA ALA A 33 -4.16 -0.58 31.47
C ALA A 33 -4.35 0.89 31.08
N GLY A 34 -3.43 1.73 31.51
CA GLY A 34 -3.29 3.10 31.00
C GLY A 34 -2.66 3.12 29.62
N ILE A 35 -3.45 3.38 28.56
CA ILE A 35 -2.99 3.41 27.17
C ILE A 35 -3.03 4.86 26.65
N LEU A 36 -1.90 5.34 26.15
CA LEU A 36 -1.82 6.62 25.42
C LEU A 36 -1.49 6.35 23.95
N MET A 37 -2.29 6.88 23.04
CA MET A 37 -2.02 6.90 21.59
C MET A 37 -1.66 8.30 21.13
N ILE A 38 -0.52 8.44 20.42
CA ILE A 38 -0.01 9.70 19.90
C ILE A 38 0.09 9.61 18.38
N SER A 39 -0.41 10.61 17.67
CA SER A 39 -0.40 10.64 16.21
C SER A 39 -0.27 12.07 15.68
N GLY A 40 0.55 12.25 14.64
CA GLY A 40 0.61 13.50 13.88
C GLY A 40 -0.64 13.75 13.03
N GLU A 41 -1.47 12.74 12.77
CA GLU A 41 -2.75 12.91 12.09
C GLU A 41 -3.80 13.46 13.06
N GLU A 42 -4.60 14.44 12.61
CA GLU A 42 -5.67 15.06 13.42
C GLU A 42 -6.89 14.15 13.59
N GLU A 43 -7.02 13.17 12.71
CA GLU A 43 -8.10 12.21 12.70
C GLU A 43 -7.60 10.83 13.12
N PHE A 44 -8.51 10.06 13.73
CA PHE A 44 -8.26 8.67 14.08
C PHE A 44 -8.13 7.80 12.82
N CYS A 45 -7.85 6.52 12.99
CA CYS A 45 -7.78 5.56 11.90
C CYS A 45 -8.95 5.70 10.93
N PHE A 46 -8.61 5.84 9.68
CA PHE A 46 -9.53 5.75 8.55
C PHE A 46 -9.07 4.62 7.62
N ASN A 47 -9.98 4.13 6.81
CA ASN A 47 -9.66 3.10 5.82
C ASN A 47 -8.81 3.72 4.70
N ARG A 48 -7.50 3.74 4.87
CA ARG A 48 -6.54 4.39 3.95
C ARG A 48 -6.65 3.86 2.52
N PRO A 49 -6.79 2.55 2.26
CA PRO A 49 -7.08 2.05 0.91
C PRO A 49 -8.31 2.66 0.26
N MET A 50 -9.26 3.13 1.04
CA MET A 50 -10.51 3.72 0.53
C MET A 50 -10.43 5.24 0.31
N LEU A 51 -9.29 5.90 0.59
CA LEU A 51 -9.11 7.34 0.34
C LEU A 51 -9.43 7.73 -1.10
N ILE A 52 -9.15 6.84 -2.04
CA ILE A 52 -9.46 7.03 -3.45
C ILE A 52 -10.96 7.35 -3.70
N ASN A 53 -11.85 6.83 -2.88
CA ASN A 53 -13.28 7.10 -3.02
C ASN A 53 -13.65 8.55 -2.67
N GLU A 54 -12.76 9.26 -1.97
CA GLU A 54 -12.95 10.69 -1.68
C GLU A 54 -12.63 11.62 -2.85
N PHE A 55 -12.18 11.10 -4.01
CA PHE A 55 -12.11 11.90 -5.25
C PHE A 55 -13.49 12.39 -5.71
N ALA A 56 -14.56 11.62 -5.43
CA ALA A 56 -15.90 12.13 -5.64
C ALA A 56 -16.11 13.43 -4.86
N LEU A 57 -16.61 14.45 -5.55
CA LEU A 57 -16.77 15.80 -4.96
C LEU A 57 -17.92 15.88 -3.94
N ASP A 58 -18.65 14.81 -3.68
CA ASP A 58 -19.62 14.70 -2.60
C ASP A 58 -18.94 14.22 -1.30
N GLU A 59 -19.32 14.82 -0.18
CA GLU A 59 -18.75 14.51 1.13
C GLU A 59 -19.37 13.23 1.72
N SER A 60 -19.25 12.09 1.04
CA SER A 60 -19.64 10.83 1.66
C SER A 60 -18.58 10.41 2.68
N GLY A 61 -18.86 10.56 3.96
CA GLY A 61 -17.97 10.21 5.08
C GLY A 61 -17.67 8.71 5.24
N SER A 62 -17.66 7.96 4.15
CA SER A 62 -17.55 6.49 4.12
C SER A 62 -16.14 5.96 4.41
N VAL A 63 -15.13 6.83 4.49
CA VAL A 63 -13.73 6.45 4.70
C VAL A 63 -13.38 6.29 6.19
N LEU A 64 -14.18 6.87 7.09
CA LEU A 64 -13.93 6.78 8.52
C LEU A 64 -14.25 5.37 9.04
N PHE A 65 -13.35 4.83 9.84
CA PHE A 65 -13.53 3.54 10.51
C PHE A 65 -14.45 3.72 11.73
N GLY A 66 -15.75 3.70 11.52
CA GLY A 66 -16.75 3.85 12.58
C GLY A 66 -16.76 5.23 13.26
N ASN A 67 -17.34 5.28 14.45
CA ASN A 67 -17.35 6.46 15.30
C ASN A 67 -16.10 6.46 16.19
N GLN A 68 -15.14 7.30 15.88
CA GLN A 68 -13.84 7.41 16.55
C GLN A 68 -13.97 7.72 18.05
N GLN A 69 -14.88 8.63 18.41
CA GLN A 69 -15.12 8.96 19.81
C GLN A 69 -15.69 7.76 20.57
N LYS A 70 -16.63 7.03 19.97
CA LYS A 70 -17.20 5.82 20.57
C LYS A 70 -16.13 4.74 20.74
N TRP A 71 -15.22 4.58 19.78
CA TRP A 71 -14.12 3.62 19.91
C TRP A 71 -13.19 3.99 21.07
N ALA A 72 -12.78 5.28 21.17
CA ALA A 72 -11.93 5.76 22.26
C ALA A 72 -12.62 5.60 23.64
N GLU A 73 -13.92 5.88 23.72
CA GLU A 73 -14.72 5.67 24.94
C GLU A 73 -14.83 4.19 25.32
N GLN A 74 -15.02 3.31 24.34
CA GLN A 74 -15.13 1.86 24.58
C GLN A 74 -13.80 1.20 24.96
N THR A 75 -12.71 1.67 24.36
CA THR A 75 -11.36 1.14 24.65
C THR A 75 -10.68 1.84 25.83
N GLY A 76 -11.17 3.01 26.26
CA GLY A 76 -10.53 3.80 27.31
C GLY A 76 -9.13 4.30 26.94
N VAL A 77 -8.82 4.41 25.65
CA VAL A 77 -7.53 4.90 25.15
C VAL A 77 -7.48 6.43 25.22
N ALA A 78 -6.50 6.98 25.92
CA ALA A 78 -6.19 8.40 25.88
C ALA A 78 -5.49 8.73 24.57
N THR A 79 -5.79 9.90 23.97
CA THR A 79 -5.28 10.26 22.65
C THR A 79 -4.64 11.64 22.62
N LYS A 80 -3.54 11.78 21.87
CA LYS A 80 -2.94 13.04 21.45
C LYS A 80 -2.82 13.04 19.93
N LEU A 81 -3.88 13.51 19.27
CA LEU A 81 -3.94 13.64 17.80
C LEU A 81 -3.37 15.00 17.36
N GLY A 82 -2.95 15.11 16.10
CA GLY A 82 -2.29 16.30 15.57
C GLY A 82 -0.95 16.61 16.26
N THR A 83 -0.32 15.59 16.86
CA THR A 83 0.90 15.75 17.65
C THR A 83 2.00 14.83 17.11
N ASP A 84 3.03 15.43 16.57
CA ASP A 84 4.22 14.73 16.10
C ASP A 84 5.08 14.22 17.27
N ILE A 85 5.98 13.29 16.97
CA ILE A 85 6.98 12.80 17.90
C ILE A 85 8.33 13.41 17.51
N ILE A 86 9.03 14.04 18.48
CA ILE A 86 10.35 14.64 18.25
C ILE A 86 11.46 13.61 18.43
N SER A 87 11.42 12.85 19.53
CA SER A 87 12.46 11.87 19.85
C SER A 87 11.96 10.82 20.82
N MET A 88 12.73 9.75 20.93
CA MET A 88 12.56 8.66 21.89
C MET A 88 13.88 8.47 22.65
N ASP A 89 13.79 8.16 23.95
CA ASP A 89 14.89 7.69 24.77
C ASP A 89 14.55 6.28 25.31
N LEU A 90 15.21 5.26 24.76
CA LEU A 90 14.95 3.85 25.12
C LEU A 90 15.37 3.55 26.55
N ALA A 91 16.48 4.15 27.02
CA ALA A 91 16.99 3.91 28.39
C ALA A 91 16.08 4.54 29.44
N ALA A 92 15.60 5.75 29.20
CA ALA A 92 14.65 6.44 30.09
C ALA A 92 13.20 5.97 29.90
N ARG A 93 12.90 5.26 28.79
CA ARG A 93 11.57 4.86 28.34
C ARG A 93 10.63 6.06 28.20
N THR A 94 11.06 7.04 27.43
CA THR A 94 10.32 8.28 27.22
C THR A 94 10.18 8.63 25.75
N VAL A 95 9.10 9.38 25.45
CA VAL A 95 8.85 10.02 24.17
C VAL A 95 8.71 11.51 24.39
N THR A 96 9.39 12.34 23.60
CA THR A 96 9.34 13.81 23.68
C THR A 96 8.46 14.35 22.57
N LEU A 97 7.55 15.28 22.93
CA LEU A 97 6.61 15.93 22.02
C LEU A 97 7.06 17.36 21.66
N PRO A 98 6.47 17.99 20.62
CA PRO A 98 6.88 19.32 20.13
C PRO A 98 6.77 20.45 21.16
N ASP A 99 5.86 20.36 22.12
CA ASP A 99 5.68 21.32 23.19
C ASP A 99 6.70 21.15 24.36
N GLY A 100 7.61 20.19 24.21
CA GLY A 100 8.61 19.81 25.22
C GLY A 100 8.07 18.90 26.33
N SER A 101 6.81 18.50 26.27
CA SER A 101 6.29 17.48 27.19
C SER A 101 6.90 16.11 26.93
N VAL A 102 6.97 15.31 27.98
CA VAL A 102 7.59 13.97 27.95
C VAL A 102 6.61 12.96 28.50
N GLU A 103 6.34 11.92 27.73
CA GLU A 103 5.51 10.78 28.10
C GLU A 103 6.39 9.58 28.44
N GLN A 104 6.21 9.00 29.63
CA GLN A 104 6.94 7.83 30.08
C GLN A 104 6.09 6.56 29.88
N TYR A 105 6.70 5.46 29.44
CA TYR A 105 6.01 4.19 29.17
C TYR A 105 6.64 3.00 29.91
N GLU A 106 5.83 2.00 30.20
CA GLU A 106 6.33 0.65 30.55
C GLU A 106 6.61 -0.15 29.28
N LYS A 107 5.73 -0.09 28.28
CA LYS A 107 5.86 -0.67 26.94
C LYS A 107 5.50 0.34 25.86
N LEU A 108 6.18 0.25 24.72
CA LEU A 108 5.95 1.11 23.55
C LEU A 108 5.59 0.27 22.33
N ILE A 109 4.60 0.70 21.58
CA ILE A 109 4.24 0.14 20.28
C ILE A 109 4.54 1.19 19.20
N TYR A 110 5.58 0.93 18.40
CA TYR A 110 6.07 1.82 17.35
C TYR A 110 5.36 1.48 16.02
N VAL A 111 4.32 2.23 15.68
CA VAL A 111 3.43 1.97 14.53
C VAL A 111 3.20 3.23 13.71
N LEU A 112 4.27 4.01 13.47
CA LEU A 112 4.23 5.28 12.75
C LEU A 112 3.96 5.12 11.23
N GLY A 113 3.83 3.88 10.75
CA GLY A 113 3.51 3.60 9.36
C GLY A 113 4.56 4.13 8.37
N ALA A 114 4.11 4.65 7.25
CA ALA A 114 4.96 5.16 6.19
C ALA A 114 4.47 6.51 5.69
N ARG A 115 5.37 7.31 5.11
CA ARG A 115 5.11 8.54 4.35
C ARG A 115 5.24 8.29 2.85
N VAL A 116 4.64 9.14 2.03
CA VAL A 116 4.84 9.08 0.58
C VAL A 116 6.29 9.35 0.22
N PHE A 117 6.79 8.65 -0.77
CA PHE A 117 8.08 8.92 -1.38
C PHE A 117 7.91 10.00 -2.46
N ILE A 118 8.54 11.15 -2.25
CA ILE A 118 8.62 12.22 -3.23
C ILE A 118 10.00 12.15 -3.88
N PRO A 119 10.12 11.76 -5.16
CA PRO A 119 11.39 11.78 -5.88
C PRO A 119 11.95 13.21 -5.94
N GLN A 120 13.27 13.32 -5.95
CA GLN A 120 13.95 14.61 -6.11
C GLN A 120 13.87 15.08 -7.58
N ILE A 121 12.68 15.51 -7.98
CA ILE A 121 12.40 16.07 -9.30
C ILE A 121 12.33 17.59 -9.15
N PRO A 122 13.03 18.40 -9.96
CA PRO A 122 12.86 19.85 -9.96
C PRO A 122 11.39 20.23 -10.07
N GLY A 123 10.89 21.05 -9.13
CA GLY A 123 9.50 21.46 -9.05
C GLY A 123 8.55 20.51 -8.35
N SER A 124 9.03 19.43 -7.72
CA SER A 124 8.18 18.53 -6.93
C SER A 124 7.61 19.16 -5.64
N ASP A 125 8.07 20.35 -5.29
CA ASP A 125 7.63 21.16 -4.14
C ASP A 125 6.63 22.28 -4.52
N ARG A 126 6.12 22.30 -5.76
CA ARG A 126 5.15 23.31 -6.24
C ARG A 126 3.77 23.11 -5.62
N ASP A 127 2.99 24.18 -5.54
CA ASP A 127 1.65 24.19 -4.93
C ASP A 127 0.62 23.29 -5.67
N ASN A 128 0.85 23.01 -6.96
CA ASN A 128 0.01 22.13 -7.76
C ASN A 128 0.46 20.66 -7.76
N VAL A 129 1.47 20.33 -6.95
CA VAL A 129 1.98 18.95 -6.79
C VAL A 129 1.48 18.37 -5.47
N PHE A 130 0.91 17.19 -5.56
CA PHE A 130 0.29 16.48 -4.44
C PHE A 130 0.78 15.04 -4.37
N ALA A 131 0.60 14.45 -3.22
CA ALA A 131 0.68 13.01 -3.01
C ALA A 131 -0.42 12.60 -2.03
N ILE A 132 -0.90 11.36 -2.11
CA ILE A 132 -2.04 10.92 -1.32
C ILE A 132 -1.58 10.01 -0.19
N ARG A 133 -1.77 10.47 1.05
CA ARG A 133 -1.55 9.67 2.25
C ARG A 133 -2.60 9.94 3.32
N THR A 134 -3.07 11.17 3.43
CA THR A 134 -3.97 11.64 4.48
C THR A 134 -5.28 12.20 3.90
N ARG A 135 -6.29 12.35 4.73
CA ARG A 135 -7.53 13.03 4.33
C ARG A 135 -7.30 14.52 4.05
N GLU A 136 -6.32 15.13 4.70
CA GLU A 136 -5.95 16.51 4.38
C GLU A 136 -5.40 16.64 2.96
N ASP A 137 -4.58 15.67 2.50
CA ASP A 137 -4.14 15.63 1.11
C ASP A 137 -5.35 15.58 0.17
N MET A 138 -6.34 14.74 0.47
CA MET A 138 -7.56 14.65 -0.33
C MET A 138 -8.36 15.96 -0.36
N ARG A 139 -8.47 16.67 0.78
CA ARG A 139 -9.13 17.99 0.82
C ARG A 139 -8.43 18.99 -0.10
N ARG A 140 -7.11 19.04 -0.06
CA ARG A 140 -6.28 19.92 -0.90
C ARG A 140 -6.41 19.56 -2.38
N ILE A 141 -6.34 18.28 -2.72
CA ILE A 141 -6.52 17.79 -4.10
C ILE A 141 -7.90 18.12 -4.62
N ARG A 142 -8.97 17.87 -3.86
CA ARG A 142 -10.35 18.22 -4.24
C ARG A 142 -10.54 19.71 -4.47
N ALA A 143 -9.87 20.55 -3.70
CA ALA A 143 -9.89 22.00 -3.94
C ALA A 143 -9.24 22.36 -5.28
N ALA A 144 -8.08 21.76 -5.60
CA ALA A 144 -7.37 21.97 -6.86
C ALA A 144 -8.13 21.42 -8.07
N MET A 145 -8.80 20.28 -7.94
CA MET A 145 -9.60 19.64 -9.00
C MET A 145 -10.74 20.50 -9.54
N ARG A 146 -11.25 21.46 -8.75
CA ARG A 146 -12.38 22.30 -9.18
C ARG A 146 -12.07 23.17 -10.40
N GLU A 147 -10.81 23.52 -10.59
CA GLU A 147 -10.34 24.38 -11.68
C GLU A 147 -9.48 23.62 -12.69
N ALA A 148 -8.95 22.45 -12.31
CA ALA A 148 -8.07 21.65 -13.15
C ALA A 148 -8.81 21.02 -14.32
N LYS A 149 -8.19 21.09 -15.51
CA LYS A 149 -8.64 20.42 -16.75
C LYS A 149 -7.71 19.28 -17.13
N THR A 150 -6.46 19.40 -16.75
CA THR A 150 -5.39 18.44 -17.06
C THR A 150 -4.69 18.00 -15.78
N ALA A 151 -4.29 16.72 -15.74
CA ALA A 151 -3.50 16.20 -14.65
C ALA A 151 -2.43 15.23 -15.14
N VAL A 152 -1.32 15.19 -14.42
CA VAL A 152 -0.30 14.17 -14.58
C VAL A 152 -0.21 13.35 -13.32
N VAL A 153 -0.26 12.01 -13.46
CA VAL A 153 0.03 11.05 -12.39
C VAL A 153 1.41 10.47 -12.63
N ILE A 154 2.33 10.71 -11.69
CA ILE A 154 3.70 10.19 -11.72
C ILE A 154 3.76 8.91 -10.89
N GLY A 155 3.81 7.77 -11.57
CA GLY A 155 3.74 6.41 -11.04
C GLY A 155 2.52 5.66 -11.57
N GLY A 156 2.76 4.52 -12.21
CA GLY A 156 1.74 3.64 -12.80
C GLY A 156 1.55 2.35 -11.99
N GLY A 157 1.85 2.36 -10.69
CA GLY A 157 1.47 1.31 -9.75
C GLY A 157 -0.03 1.28 -9.49
N MET A 158 -0.55 0.28 -8.75
CA MET A 158 -2.00 0.14 -8.50
C MET A 158 -2.62 1.42 -7.94
N LEU A 159 -1.99 2.04 -6.93
CA LEU A 159 -2.49 3.30 -6.35
C LEU A 159 -2.50 4.45 -7.38
N GLY A 160 -1.44 4.60 -8.19
CA GLY A 160 -1.40 5.63 -9.22
C GLY A 160 -2.45 5.43 -10.32
N LEU A 161 -2.80 4.18 -10.63
CA LEU A 161 -3.90 3.86 -11.54
C LEU A 161 -5.26 4.20 -10.94
N GLU A 162 -5.45 3.97 -9.64
CA GLU A 162 -6.64 4.38 -8.90
C GLU A 162 -6.77 5.90 -8.84
N ASP A 163 -5.66 6.61 -8.58
CA ASP A 163 -5.60 8.07 -8.58
C ASP A 163 -6.00 8.62 -9.97
N ALA A 164 -5.41 8.07 -11.02
CA ALA A 164 -5.74 8.44 -12.41
C ALA A 164 -7.21 8.19 -12.73
N TRP A 165 -7.76 7.05 -12.31
CA TRP A 165 -9.18 6.73 -12.52
C TRP A 165 -10.10 7.68 -11.75
N GLY A 166 -9.74 8.02 -10.51
CA GLY A 166 -10.47 9.01 -9.71
C GLY A 166 -10.57 10.36 -10.42
N LEU A 167 -9.46 10.87 -10.95
CA LEU A 167 -9.41 12.12 -11.72
C LEU A 167 -10.22 12.04 -13.04
N CYS A 168 -10.13 10.91 -13.75
CA CYS A 168 -10.89 10.71 -14.99
C CYS A 168 -12.42 10.75 -14.76
N LYS A 169 -12.90 10.20 -13.63
CA LYS A 169 -14.33 10.26 -13.26
C LYS A 169 -14.82 11.71 -13.11
N GLU A 170 -13.97 12.60 -12.66
CA GLU A 170 -14.24 14.05 -12.55
C GLU A 170 -13.96 14.82 -13.86
N LYS A 171 -13.79 14.09 -14.99
CA LYS A 171 -13.60 14.62 -16.34
C LYS A 171 -12.30 15.43 -16.54
N ILE A 172 -11.30 15.18 -15.70
CA ILE A 172 -9.96 15.72 -15.88
C ILE A 172 -9.22 14.85 -16.90
N GLN A 173 -8.55 15.48 -17.87
CA GLN A 173 -7.73 14.78 -18.85
C GLN A 173 -6.42 14.33 -18.20
N VAL A 174 -6.19 13.02 -18.07
CA VAL A 174 -5.07 12.46 -17.34
C VAL A 174 -3.97 11.95 -18.25
N THR A 175 -2.72 12.19 -17.86
CA THR A 175 -1.53 11.53 -18.39
C THR A 175 -0.84 10.75 -17.26
N ILE A 176 -0.56 9.47 -17.49
CA ILE A 176 0.17 8.60 -16.55
C ILE A 176 1.61 8.47 -17.04
N LEU A 177 2.57 8.76 -16.16
CA LEU A 177 4.00 8.60 -16.41
C LEU A 177 4.55 7.51 -15.49
N GLU A 178 4.92 6.36 -16.06
CA GLU A 178 5.48 5.21 -15.33
C GLU A 178 6.96 5.02 -15.71
N LYS A 179 7.82 5.00 -14.71
CA LYS A 179 9.27 4.83 -14.87
C LYS A 179 9.65 3.43 -15.37
N MET A 180 8.92 2.42 -14.91
CA MET A 180 9.14 1.04 -15.32
C MET A 180 8.62 0.81 -16.73
N ASP A 181 8.98 -0.31 -17.33
CA ASP A 181 8.59 -0.68 -18.70
C ASP A 181 7.11 -1.08 -18.85
N ARG A 182 6.39 -1.24 -17.74
CA ARG A 182 4.97 -1.57 -17.70
C ARG A 182 4.26 -1.01 -16.47
N LEU A 183 2.94 -0.91 -16.56
CA LEU A 183 2.07 -0.57 -15.43
C LEU A 183 2.08 -1.68 -14.37
N ALA A 184 1.83 -1.31 -13.12
CA ALA A 184 1.76 -2.21 -11.96
C ALA A 184 2.91 -3.24 -11.92
N TYR A 185 4.12 -2.79 -12.17
CA TYR A 185 5.33 -3.59 -12.40
C TYR A 185 5.54 -4.73 -11.39
N GLY A 186 5.25 -4.48 -10.11
CA GLY A 186 5.43 -5.45 -9.03
C GLY A 186 4.30 -6.49 -8.92
N GLN A 187 3.15 -6.25 -9.55
CA GLN A 187 1.93 -7.04 -9.35
C GLN A 187 1.49 -7.81 -10.59
N ILE A 188 1.81 -7.32 -11.81
CA ILE A 188 1.37 -7.97 -13.06
C ILE A 188 2.52 -8.18 -14.02
N ASP A 189 2.34 -9.12 -14.94
CA ASP A 189 3.32 -9.40 -16.00
C ASP A 189 3.17 -8.49 -17.23
N ASN A 190 4.03 -8.68 -18.22
CA ASN A 190 4.04 -7.86 -19.45
C ASN A 190 2.75 -8.00 -20.27
N SER A 191 2.14 -9.20 -20.33
CA SER A 191 0.91 -9.43 -21.09
C SER A 191 -0.26 -8.66 -20.50
N ALA A 192 -0.39 -8.74 -19.19
CA ALA A 192 -1.39 -8.00 -18.41
C ALA A 192 -1.14 -6.48 -18.46
N GLY A 193 0.12 -6.03 -18.30
CA GLY A 193 0.48 -4.62 -18.38
C GLY A 193 0.14 -3.99 -19.73
N ASN A 194 0.42 -4.70 -20.83
CA ASN A 194 0.06 -4.26 -22.18
C ASN A 194 -1.46 -4.21 -22.39
N LEU A 195 -2.19 -5.18 -21.86
CA LEU A 195 -3.65 -5.19 -21.91
C LEU A 195 -4.23 -3.99 -21.15
N MET A 196 -3.77 -3.76 -19.91
CA MET A 196 -4.20 -2.63 -19.10
C MET A 196 -3.90 -1.30 -19.78
N LYS A 197 -2.67 -1.08 -20.27
CA LYS A 197 -2.30 0.13 -20.99
C LYS A 197 -3.25 0.42 -22.15
N LYS A 198 -3.50 -0.58 -23.01
CA LYS A 198 -4.41 -0.46 -24.14
C LYS A 198 -5.84 -0.08 -23.72
N ARG A 199 -6.34 -0.65 -22.62
CA ARG A 199 -7.69 -0.34 -22.11
C ARG A 199 -7.77 1.07 -21.55
N ILE A 200 -6.77 1.49 -20.78
CA ILE A 200 -6.67 2.83 -20.23
C ILE A 200 -6.61 3.87 -21.37
N GLU A 201 -5.79 3.66 -22.39
CA GLU A 201 -5.66 4.57 -23.52
C GLU A 201 -6.95 4.72 -24.33
N ARG A 202 -7.81 3.71 -24.37
CA ARG A 202 -9.15 3.81 -25.02
C ARG A 202 -10.11 4.76 -24.31
N THR A 203 -9.91 5.05 -23.05
CA THR A 203 -10.70 6.05 -22.32
C THR A 203 -10.27 7.48 -22.60
N GLY A 204 -9.20 7.67 -23.38
CA GLY A 204 -8.61 8.98 -23.68
C GLY A 204 -7.46 9.36 -22.74
N THR A 205 -7.14 8.54 -21.76
CA THR A 205 -5.99 8.72 -20.87
C THR A 205 -4.70 8.38 -21.62
N ARG A 206 -3.68 9.24 -21.53
CA ARG A 206 -2.36 8.96 -22.14
C ARG A 206 -1.50 8.18 -21.15
N VAL A 207 -0.79 7.15 -21.60
CA VAL A 207 0.08 6.33 -20.77
C VAL A 207 1.47 6.22 -21.39
N PHE A 208 2.47 6.67 -20.67
CA PHE A 208 3.88 6.53 -21.03
C PHE A 208 4.58 5.63 -20.02
N THR A 209 5.14 4.52 -20.50
CA THR A 209 5.98 3.60 -19.72
C THR A 209 7.45 3.78 -20.11
N GLY A 210 8.39 3.48 -19.19
CA GLY A 210 9.79 3.83 -19.37
C GLY A 210 10.03 5.34 -19.34
N ALA A 211 9.15 6.11 -18.71
CA ALA A 211 9.16 7.55 -18.66
C ALA A 211 9.91 8.08 -17.43
N ASP A 212 11.05 8.70 -17.64
CA ASP A 212 11.77 9.45 -16.61
C ASP A 212 11.29 10.90 -16.59
N VAL A 213 10.73 11.34 -15.45
CA VAL A 213 10.30 12.73 -15.25
C VAL A 213 11.52 13.59 -14.94
N MET A 214 11.69 14.65 -15.72
CA MET A 214 12.85 15.54 -15.68
C MET A 214 12.59 16.81 -14.87
N GLU A 215 11.39 17.40 -15.03
CA GLU A 215 11.00 18.65 -14.37
C GLU A 215 9.47 18.78 -14.32
N ILE A 216 8.98 19.37 -13.23
CA ILE A 216 7.59 19.80 -13.05
C ILE A 216 7.57 21.32 -13.12
N GLY A 217 6.96 21.86 -14.16
CA GLY A 217 6.83 23.29 -14.38
C GLY A 217 5.47 23.86 -13.96
N ASP A 218 5.25 25.12 -14.30
CA ASP A 218 3.96 25.77 -14.11
C ASP A 218 3.01 25.38 -15.26
N GLY A 219 2.07 24.49 -14.94
CA GLY A 219 1.10 23.94 -15.89
C GLY A 219 1.63 22.83 -16.81
N TRP A 220 2.78 22.25 -16.55
CA TRP A 220 3.33 21.16 -17.39
C TRP A 220 4.29 20.24 -16.60
N VAL A 221 4.47 19.03 -17.14
CA VAL A 221 5.51 18.08 -16.71
C VAL A 221 6.35 17.69 -17.93
N GLU A 222 7.69 17.81 -17.81
CA GLU A 222 8.64 17.35 -18.80
C GLU A 222 9.17 15.98 -18.45
N PHE A 223 9.21 15.08 -19.42
CA PHE A 223 9.68 13.72 -19.26
C PHE A 223 10.36 13.21 -20.53
N LYS A 224 11.11 12.11 -20.39
CA LYS A 224 11.77 11.42 -21.49
C LYS A 224 11.47 9.92 -21.41
N CYS A 225 10.97 9.34 -22.49
CA CYS A 225 10.84 7.89 -22.60
C CYS A 225 12.19 7.23 -22.92
N ARG A 226 12.42 6.03 -22.38
CA ARG A 226 13.71 5.32 -22.48
C ARG A 226 14.19 5.12 -23.92
N ASP A 227 13.27 4.83 -24.83
CA ASP A 227 13.56 4.52 -26.23
C ASP A 227 13.43 5.74 -27.17
N GLU A 228 13.27 6.94 -26.61
CA GLU A 228 13.12 8.18 -27.37
C GLU A 228 14.28 9.13 -27.08
N GLU A 229 14.73 9.87 -28.10
CA GLU A 229 15.80 10.86 -27.93
C GLU A 229 15.25 12.21 -27.44
N GLU A 230 14.02 12.55 -27.80
CA GLU A 230 13.40 13.84 -27.51
C GLU A 230 12.69 13.87 -26.17
N HIS A 231 12.76 15.04 -25.53
CA HIS A 231 11.95 15.33 -24.36
C HIS A 231 10.51 15.65 -24.78
N GLN A 232 9.56 15.19 -24.00
CA GLN A 232 8.15 15.45 -24.19
C GLN A 232 7.60 16.28 -23.03
N ARG A 233 6.47 16.94 -23.28
CA ARG A 233 5.71 17.66 -22.25
C ARG A 233 4.26 17.22 -22.21
N ALA A 234 3.74 17.11 -21.01
CA ALA A 234 2.32 16.90 -20.73
C ALA A 234 1.78 18.12 -19.97
N ASP A 235 0.63 18.62 -20.40
CA ASP A 235 -0.08 19.66 -19.67
C ASP A 235 -0.54 19.15 -18.31
N ALA A 236 -0.40 19.94 -17.24
CA ALA A 236 -0.63 19.55 -15.88
C ALA A 236 -1.05 20.72 -14.98
N ASP A 237 -2.34 21.02 -14.93
CA ASP A 237 -2.90 21.92 -13.91
C ASP A 237 -2.71 21.32 -12.52
N LEU A 238 -2.71 19.98 -12.43
CA LEU A 238 -2.56 19.19 -11.21
C LEU A 238 -1.55 18.05 -11.46
N VAL A 239 -0.65 17.80 -10.50
CA VAL A 239 0.27 16.67 -10.52
C VAL A 239 0.07 15.82 -9.26
N ILE A 240 -0.11 14.50 -9.43
CA ILE A 240 -0.11 13.55 -8.31
C ILE A 240 1.13 12.67 -8.41
N ILE A 241 1.93 12.65 -7.33
CA ILE A 241 3.08 11.75 -7.20
C ILE A 241 2.65 10.50 -6.44
N SER A 242 2.64 9.35 -7.14
CA SER A 242 2.30 8.03 -6.62
C SER A 242 3.47 7.06 -6.82
N ALA A 243 4.66 7.45 -6.33
CA ALA A 243 5.95 6.77 -6.55
C ALA A 243 6.35 5.81 -5.43
N GLY A 244 5.41 5.43 -4.56
CA GLY A 244 5.62 4.52 -3.43
C GLY A 244 5.73 5.23 -2.08
N VAL A 245 6.15 4.48 -1.06
CA VAL A 245 6.19 4.95 0.33
C VAL A 245 7.56 4.68 0.97
N LEU A 246 7.87 5.47 2.00
CA LEU A 246 9.04 5.29 2.87
C LEU A 246 8.58 5.06 4.31
N PRO A 247 9.03 4.00 4.98
CA PRO A 247 8.74 3.76 6.39
C PRO A 247 9.18 4.92 7.28
N ASN A 248 8.39 5.27 8.29
CA ASN A 248 8.72 6.31 9.27
C ASN A 248 9.61 5.75 10.39
N SER A 249 10.71 5.10 10.02
CA SER A 249 11.63 4.41 10.93
C SER A 249 12.70 5.33 11.54
N ASP A 250 12.85 6.56 11.06
CA ASP A 250 13.98 7.43 11.38
C ASP A 250 14.15 7.68 12.89
N ILE A 251 13.03 8.00 13.59
CA ILE A 251 13.04 8.24 15.04
C ILE A 251 13.49 6.98 15.80
N GLY A 252 12.97 5.81 15.43
CA GLY A 252 13.35 4.53 16.05
C GLY A 252 14.82 4.20 15.84
N LYS A 253 15.35 4.39 14.63
CA LYS A 253 16.76 4.19 14.31
C LYS A 253 17.67 5.15 15.07
N ILE A 254 17.33 6.43 15.14
CA ILE A 254 18.08 7.43 15.92
C ILE A 254 18.08 7.07 17.41
N ALA A 255 16.99 6.51 17.93
CA ALA A 255 16.91 6.02 19.30
C ALA A 255 17.73 4.73 19.54
N GLY A 256 18.16 4.02 18.50
CA GLY A 256 19.00 2.82 18.59
C GLY A 256 18.28 1.50 18.35
N LEU A 257 17.05 1.50 17.82
CA LEU A 257 16.40 0.27 17.37
C LEU A 257 17.11 -0.31 16.14
N ALA A 258 17.25 -1.63 16.09
CA ALA A 258 17.79 -2.33 14.93
C ALA A 258 16.89 -2.13 13.70
N ALA A 259 17.53 -2.05 12.54
CA ALA A 259 16.86 -1.86 11.27
C ALA A 259 17.26 -2.95 10.26
N CYS A 260 16.41 -3.20 9.28
CA CYS A 260 16.62 -4.24 8.27
C CYS A 260 16.10 -3.83 6.88
N GLY A 261 16.33 -4.73 5.92
CA GLY A 261 15.95 -4.55 4.53
C GLY A 261 16.90 -3.65 3.75
N PRO A 262 16.61 -3.37 2.47
CA PRO A 262 17.41 -2.46 1.65
C PRO A 262 17.52 -1.09 2.32
N ASP A 263 18.75 -0.54 2.40
CA ASP A 263 19.07 0.75 3.01
C ASP A 263 18.58 0.89 4.47
N GLU A 264 18.42 -0.24 5.19
CA GLU A 264 17.95 -0.26 6.59
C GLU A 264 16.69 0.57 6.80
N LYS A 265 15.73 0.43 5.89
CA LYS A 265 14.55 1.31 5.86
C LYS A 265 13.47 0.95 6.88
N TRP A 266 13.39 -0.31 7.34
CA TRP A 266 12.40 -0.75 8.32
C TRP A 266 13.00 -1.00 9.70
N ILE A 267 12.20 -0.86 10.74
CA ILE A 267 12.54 -1.40 12.07
C ILE A 267 12.46 -2.93 12.01
N GLU A 268 13.52 -3.60 12.41
CA GLU A 268 13.58 -5.06 12.45
C GLU A 268 12.73 -5.62 13.60
N VAL A 269 11.93 -6.64 13.31
CA VAL A 269 11.11 -7.35 14.31
C VAL A 269 11.21 -8.86 14.15
N ASP A 270 10.99 -9.59 15.26
CA ASP A 270 10.77 -11.04 15.24
C ASP A 270 9.30 -11.38 14.91
N SER A 271 8.94 -12.69 14.85
CA SER A 271 7.56 -13.14 14.63
C SER A 271 6.59 -12.69 15.72
N GLY A 272 7.07 -12.34 16.89
CA GLY A 272 6.30 -11.76 17.99
C GLY A 272 6.19 -10.23 17.93
N MET A 273 6.63 -9.58 16.85
CA MET A 273 6.69 -8.13 16.68
C MET A 273 7.57 -7.42 17.72
N ARG A 274 8.56 -8.13 18.30
CA ARG A 274 9.52 -7.56 19.24
C ARG A 274 10.68 -6.94 18.47
N THR A 275 11.09 -5.74 18.90
CA THR A 275 12.29 -5.07 18.35
C THR A 275 13.55 -5.52 19.12
N SER A 276 14.68 -4.89 18.81
CA SER A 276 15.95 -5.07 19.55
C SER A 276 15.88 -4.58 21.02
N ASP A 277 14.90 -3.73 21.34
CA ASP A 277 14.64 -3.29 22.74
C ASP A 277 13.50 -4.10 23.36
N PRO A 278 13.69 -4.68 24.58
CA PRO A 278 12.71 -5.57 25.19
C PRO A 278 11.41 -4.88 25.67
N PHE A 279 11.37 -3.56 25.61
CA PHE A 279 10.20 -2.75 25.98
C PHE A 279 9.48 -2.16 24.78
N VAL A 280 10.03 -2.34 23.57
CA VAL A 280 9.51 -1.77 22.32
C VAL A 280 9.10 -2.85 21.34
N PHE A 281 7.86 -2.75 20.86
CA PHE A 281 7.31 -3.53 19.77
C PHE A 281 7.13 -2.65 18.55
N ALA A 282 7.19 -3.19 17.33
CA ALA A 282 6.89 -2.43 16.13
C ALA A 282 6.01 -3.24 15.18
N ALA A 283 5.14 -2.55 14.43
CA ALA A 283 4.19 -3.20 13.52
C ALA A 283 3.72 -2.28 12.39
N GLY A 284 3.12 -2.88 11.35
CA GLY A 284 2.64 -2.19 10.16
C GLY A 284 3.78 -1.70 9.26
N ASP A 285 3.48 -0.76 8.34
CA ASP A 285 4.40 -0.33 7.25
C ASP A 285 5.80 0.08 7.72
N VAL A 286 6.00 0.37 9.01
CA VAL A 286 7.27 0.82 9.58
C VAL A 286 8.20 -0.33 9.97
N ALA A 287 7.66 -1.53 10.15
CA ALA A 287 8.38 -2.70 10.66
C ALA A 287 8.50 -3.78 9.59
N ALA A 288 9.52 -4.63 9.67
CA ALA A 288 9.65 -5.76 8.76
C ALA A 288 10.14 -7.02 9.48
N LEU A 289 9.50 -8.14 9.17
CA LEU A 289 9.93 -9.47 9.55
C LEU A 289 10.84 -10.03 8.44
N ASN A 290 12.06 -10.45 8.79
CA ASN A 290 13.04 -10.99 7.83
C ASN A 290 13.31 -10.04 6.64
N GLY A 291 13.26 -8.72 6.87
CA GLY A 291 13.50 -7.71 5.85
C GLY A 291 12.40 -7.54 4.80
N LYS A 292 11.19 -8.05 5.06
CA LYS A 292 10.02 -7.94 4.16
C LYS A 292 8.85 -7.25 4.85
N ASN A 293 8.18 -6.39 4.09
CA ASN A 293 6.90 -5.77 4.41
C ASN A 293 6.23 -5.33 3.11
N ASP A 294 5.00 -5.72 2.87
CA ASP A 294 4.27 -5.45 1.64
C ASP A 294 3.41 -4.18 1.73
N ALA A 295 3.39 -3.52 2.90
CA ALA A 295 2.63 -2.29 3.18
C ALA A 295 1.13 -2.44 2.89
N ILE A 296 0.55 -3.57 3.28
CA ILE A 296 -0.85 -3.92 3.07
C ILE A 296 -1.63 -3.69 4.37
N TRP A 297 -2.90 -3.29 4.23
CA TRP A 297 -3.78 -2.99 5.34
C TRP A 297 -3.98 -4.16 6.32
N ASP A 298 -4.25 -5.36 5.78
CA ASP A 298 -4.49 -6.56 6.59
C ASP A 298 -3.22 -7.06 7.28
N GLU A 299 -2.07 -6.94 6.61
CA GLU A 299 -0.76 -7.19 7.22
C GLU A 299 -0.52 -6.26 8.41
N ALA A 300 -0.70 -4.96 8.21
CA ALA A 300 -0.50 -3.96 9.26
C ALA A 300 -1.43 -4.20 10.46
N ARG A 301 -2.69 -4.60 10.22
CA ARG A 301 -3.66 -4.94 11.25
C ARG A 301 -3.23 -6.13 12.07
N GLU A 302 -2.83 -7.23 11.40
CA GLU A 302 -2.43 -8.46 12.08
C GLU A 302 -1.12 -8.28 12.86
N MET A 303 -0.13 -7.60 12.26
CA MET A 303 1.11 -7.23 12.97
C MET A 303 0.80 -6.41 14.23
N GLY A 304 -0.12 -5.43 14.13
CA GLY A 304 -0.56 -4.61 15.25
C GLY A 304 -1.21 -5.44 16.37
N ARG A 305 -2.08 -6.38 16.01
CA ARG A 305 -2.72 -7.32 16.94
C ARG A 305 -1.68 -8.17 17.68
N VAL A 306 -0.69 -8.72 16.97
CA VAL A 306 0.39 -9.51 17.57
C VAL A 306 1.25 -8.65 18.50
N ALA A 307 1.61 -7.43 18.06
CA ALA A 307 2.40 -6.50 18.87
C ALA A 307 1.68 -6.15 20.20
N GLY A 308 0.38 -5.79 20.13
CA GLY A 308 -0.42 -5.47 21.31
C GLY A 308 -0.59 -6.67 22.26
N THR A 309 -0.91 -7.85 21.70
CA THR A 309 -1.02 -9.10 22.47
C THR A 309 0.26 -9.39 23.26
N ASN A 310 1.43 -9.27 22.59
CA ASN A 310 2.71 -9.60 23.20
C ASN A 310 3.21 -8.51 24.16
N ALA A 311 2.93 -7.26 23.88
CA ALA A 311 3.19 -6.16 24.81
C ALA A 311 2.43 -6.35 26.13
N ALA A 312 1.21 -6.89 26.09
CA ALA A 312 0.38 -7.24 27.25
C ALA A 312 0.67 -8.65 27.82
N GLY A 313 1.89 -9.18 27.58
CA GLY A 313 2.36 -10.43 28.17
C GLY A 313 1.88 -11.70 27.46
N GLY A 314 1.35 -11.61 26.26
CA GLY A 314 0.99 -12.77 25.44
C GLY A 314 2.17 -13.39 24.70
N SER A 315 1.86 -14.39 23.86
CA SER A 315 2.83 -15.14 23.06
C SER A 315 2.29 -15.44 21.66
N ALA A 316 1.68 -14.43 21.02
CA ALA A 316 1.21 -14.55 19.65
C ALA A 316 2.39 -14.50 18.65
N GLU A 317 2.25 -15.19 17.55
CA GLU A 317 3.19 -15.14 16.42
C GLU A 317 2.47 -14.61 15.19
N TYR A 318 3.17 -13.78 14.42
CA TYR A 318 2.72 -13.27 13.15
C TYR A 318 3.07 -14.25 12.03
N GLU A 319 2.07 -14.66 11.30
CA GLU A 319 2.23 -15.39 10.05
C GLU A 319 2.02 -14.40 8.88
N PRO A 320 2.97 -14.32 7.92
CA PRO A 320 2.85 -13.39 6.80
C PRO A 320 1.54 -13.57 6.05
N VAL A 321 0.82 -12.48 5.85
CA VAL A 321 -0.39 -12.45 5.03
C VAL A 321 0.00 -12.55 3.56
N VAL A 322 -0.72 -13.38 2.82
CA VAL A 322 -0.51 -13.46 1.36
C VAL A 322 -1.03 -12.18 0.72
N PRO A 323 -0.19 -11.45 -0.05
CA PRO A 323 -0.61 -10.20 -0.67
C PRO A 323 -1.72 -10.43 -1.71
N GLU A 324 -2.83 -9.73 -1.53
CA GLU A 324 -3.93 -9.67 -2.50
C GLU A 324 -4.11 -8.22 -2.95
N HIS A 325 -4.22 -8.00 -4.26
CA HIS A 325 -4.49 -6.68 -4.81
C HIS A 325 -5.69 -6.74 -5.75
N VAL A 326 -6.61 -5.81 -5.59
CA VAL A 326 -7.78 -5.65 -6.44
C VAL A 326 -7.75 -4.25 -7.03
N PHE A 327 -7.91 -4.14 -8.34
CA PHE A 327 -8.06 -2.86 -9.02
C PHE A 327 -9.33 -2.87 -9.87
N ASN A 328 -10.14 -1.81 -9.73
CA ASN A 328 -11.36 -1.59 -10.51
C ASN A 328 -11.34 -0.19 -11.11
N GLY A 329 -11.06 -0.08 -12.40
CA GLY A 329 -11.02 1.19 -13.10
C GLY A 329 -10.82 1.03 -14.60
N PHE A 330 -11.15 2.05 -15.38
CA PHE A 330 -10.97 2.05 -16.83
C PHE A 330 -11.64 0.85 -17.52
N ASP A 331 -12.83 0.47 -17.07
CA ASP A 331 -13.57 -0.72 -17.50
C ASP A 331 -12.76 -2.02 -17.36
N THR A 332 -11.85 -2.08 -16.40
CA THR A 332 -10.93 -3.18 -16.17
C THR A 332 -10.97 -3.61 -14.70
N GLU A 333 -11.17 -4.91 -14.49
CA GLU A 333 -11.06 -5.54 -13.18
C GLU A 333 -9.76 -6.36 -13.15
N VAL A 334 -8.92 -6.12 -12.17
CA VAL A 334 -7.67 -6.86 -11.95
C VAL A 334 -7.70 -7.46 -10.57
N PHE A 335 -7.39 -8.75 -10.48
CA PHE A 335 -7.10 -9.44 -9.24
C PHE A 335 -5.71 -10.05 -9.32
N THR A 336 -4.88 -9.80 -8.32
CA THR A 336 -3.58 -10.46 -8.17
C THR A 336 -3.41 -10.99 -6.76
N MET A 337 -2.78 -12.14 -6.65
CA MET A 337 -2.52 -12.80 -5.37
C MET A 337 -1.15 -13.47 -5.40
N ALA A 338 -0.39 -13.35 -4.32
CA ALA A 338 0.91 -13.97 -4.13
C ALA A 338 1.91 -13.60 -5.24
N ASP A 339 2.74 -14.52 -5.74
CA ASP A 339 3.71 -14.27 -6.82
C ASP A 339 3.04 -14.27 -8.20
N SER A 340 2.21 -13.29 -8.44
CA SER A 340 1.44 -13.12 -9.66
C SER A 340 2.23 -12.46 -10.80
N SER A 341 3.29 -11.70 -10.48
CA SER A 341 4.11 -11.01 -11.48
C SER A 341 5.06 -11.95 -12.24
N GLY A 342 5.33 -13.15 -11.69
CA GLY A 342 6.35 -14.06 -12.17
C GLY A 342 7.79 -13.52 -12.02
N ALA A 343 7.95 -12.44 -11.30
CA ALA A 343 9.23 -11.93 -10.86
C ALA A 343 9.50 -12.53 -9.49
N GLY A 344 10.20 -13.65 -9.42
CA GLY A 344 10.62 -14.24 -8.15
C GLY A 344 11.33 -13.21 -7.28
N THR A 345 11.17 -13.31 -5.97
CA THR A 345 11.95 -12.52 -5.01
C THR A 345 13.43 -12.72 -5.30
N GLU A 346 14.18 -11.61 -5.50
CA GLU A 346 15.64 -11.57 -5.74
C GLU A 346 16.14 -11.81 -7.18
N GLY A 347 15.38 -11.44 -8.22
CA GLY A 347 15.91 -11.43 -9.59
C GLY A 347 16.23 -12.81 -10.18
N VAL A 348 15.82 -13.88 -9.51
CA VAL A 348 15.86 -15.24 -10.05
C VAL A 348 14.57 -15.46 -10.82
N TYR A 349 14.67 -15.45 -12.15
CA TYR A 349 13.59 -15.87 -13.03
C TYR A 349 13.40 -17.39 -12.87
N ILE A 350 12.57 -17.82 -11.94
CA ILE A 350 12.12 -19.20 -11.87
C ILE A 350 11.03 -19.32 -12.92
N ARG A 351 11.32 -20.03 -14.02
CA ARG A 351 10.32 -20.41 -15.01
C ARG A 351 9.47 -21.50 -14.42
N HIS A 352 8.33 -21.13 -13.89
CA HIS A 352 7.28 -22.06 -13.49
C HIS A 352 6.49 -22.47 -14.73
N ALA A 353 5.93 -23.68 -14.69
CA ALA A 353 4.94 -24.12 -15.67
C ALA A 353 3.64 -23.38 -15.37
N ASP A 354 3.42 -22.24 -16.00
CA ASP A 354 2.21 -21.44 -15.78
C ASP A 354 1.04 -21.96 -16.60
N VAL A 355 -0.17 -21.84 -16.03
CA VAL A 355 -1.40 -21.95 -16.81
C VAL A 355 -1.78 -20.55 -17.26
N GLU A 356 -1.57 -20.25 -18.54
CA GLU A 356 -1.80 -18.92 -19.10
C GLU A 356 -2.86 -18.97 -20.20
N ILE A 357 -3.83 -18.07 -20.13
CA ILE A 357 -4.92 -17.94 -21.10
C ILE A 357 -5.16 -16.48 -21.43
N PHE A 358 -5.25 -16.18 -22.72
CA PHE A 358 -5.59 -14.85 -23.23
C PHE A 358 -6.81 -14.95 -24.16
N ASP A 359 -7.93 -14.32 -23.77
CA ASP A 359 -9.08 -14.11 -24.64
C ASP A 359 -9.02 -12.71 -25.25
N TYR A 360 -8.51 -12.64 -26.50
CA TYR A 360 -8.36 -11.37 -27.22
C TYR A 360 -9.69 -10.70 -27.59
N GLN A 361 -10.78 -11.46 -27.67
CA GLN A 361 -12.09 -10.90 -28.06
C GLN A 361 -12.77 -10.20 -26.88
N ARG A 362 -12.65 -10.77 -25.69
CA ARG A 362 -13.23 -10.21 -24.46
C ARG A 362 -12.21 -9.46 -23.60
N GLU A 363 -10.96 -9.42 -24.04
CA GLU A 363 -9.84 -8.81 -23.33
C GLU A 363 -9.72 -9.33 -21.90
N ARG A 364 -9.73 -10.66 -21.76
CA ARG A 364 -9.52 -11.36 -20.51
C ARG A 364 -8.15 -11.99 -20.48
N TYR A 365 -7.50 -11.91 -19.34
CA TYR A 365 -6.22 -12.56 -19.10
C TYR A 365 -6.27 -13.33 -17.80
N ILE A 366 -5.83 -14.58 -17.84
CA ILE A 366 -5.78 -15.48 -16.70
C ILE A 366 -4.40 -16.07 -16.67
N ARG A 367 -3.72 -15.94 -15.56
CA ARG A 367 -2.46 -16.61 -15.29
C ARG A 367 -2.47 -17.19 -13.89
N VAL A 368 -2.17 -18.48 -13.80
CA VAL A 368 -1.91 -19.17 -12.54
C VAL A 368 -0.45 -19.62 -12.56
N SER A 369 0.36 -19.04 -11.70
CA SER A 369 1.78 -19.37 -11.55
C SER A 369 1.93 -20.58 -10.66
N LEU A 370 2.83 -21.48 -11.03
CA LEU A 370 3.09 -22.71 -10.29
C LEU A 370 4.52 -22.72 -9.76
N GLN A 371 4.71 -23.13 -8.52
CA GLN A 371 6.02 -23.43 -7.93
C GLN A 371 6.03 -24.87 -7.43
N ASP A 372 6.99 -25.65 -7.89
CA ASP A 372 7.09 -27.08 -7.56
C ASP A 372 5.78 -27.86 -7.85
N GLY A 373 5.04 -27.42 -8.88
CA GLY A 373 3.78 -28.03 -9.30
C GLY A 373 2.55 -27.61 -8.49
N ILE A 374 2.69 -26.67 -7.52
CA ILE A 374 1.64 -26.14 -6.67
C ILE A 374 1.36 -24.68 -7.06
N ILE A 375 0.11 -24.23 -6.95
CA ILE A 375 -0.29 -22.84 -7.22
C ILE A 375 0.48 -21.90 -6.30
N ALA A 376 1.25 -20.99 -6.89
CA ALA A 376 2.07 -20.00 -6.20
C ALA A 376 1.61 -18.56 -6.40
N GLY A 377 0.80 -18.29 -7.42
CA GLY A 377 0.28 -16.96 -7.69
C GLY A 377 -0.89 -16.99 -8.67
N ILE A 378 -1.74 -15.97 -8.58
CA ILE A 378 -2.93 -15.81 -9.42
C ILE A 378 -2.96 -14.38 -9.97
N LEU A 379 -3.17 -14.25 -11.29
CA LEU A 379 -3.37 -12.99 -11.96
C LEU A 379 -4.57 -13.10 -12.90
N LEU A 380 -5.59 -12.30 -12.64
CA LEU A 380 -6.82 -12.29 -13.43
C LEU A 380 -7.09 -10.86 -13.92
N ILE A 381 -7.39 -10.70 -15.21
CA ILE A 381 -7.94 -9.49 -15.77
C ILE A 381 -9.30 -9.82 -16.38
N ASN A 382 -10.36 -9.11 -15.93
CA ASN A 382 -11.74 -9.27 -16.38
C ASN A 382 -12.28 -10.70 -16.27
N ALA A 383 -11.86 -11.42 -15.24
CA ALA A 383 -12.32 -12.77 -14.90
C ALA A 383 -12.57 -12.95 -13.40
N PRO A 384 -13.33 -12.03 -12.74
CA PRO A 384 -13.52 -12.07 -11.29
C PRO A 384 -14.24 -13.32 -10.80
N GLU A 385 -14.99 -13.99 -11.69
CA GLU A 385 -15.72 -15.21 -11.36
C GLU A 385 -14.82 -16.38 -10.95
N LEU A 386 -13.55 -16.34 -11.38
CA LEU A 386 -12.54 -17.35 -11.03
C LEU A 386 -11.90 -17.15 -9.66
N VAL A 387 -12.02 -15.95 -9.09
CA VAL A 387 -11.33 -15.61 -7.82
C VAL A 387 -11.64 -16.60 -6.69
N PRO A 388 -12.91 -16.94 -6.38
CA PRO A 388 -13.20 -17.79 -5.21
C PRO A 388 -12.62 -19.19 -5.35
N GLU A 389 -12.76 -19.83 -6.52
CA GLU A 389 -12.28 -21.21 -6.73
C GLU A 389 -10.74 -21.27 -6.77
N LEU A 390 -10.08 -20.33 -7.45
CA LEU A 390 -8.63 -20.29 -7.51
C LEU A 390 -7.98 -19.91 -6.17
N MET A 391 -8.59 -19.03 -5.39
CA MET A 391 -8.13 -18.74 -4.03
C MET A 391 -8.23 -19.96 -3.12
N GLU A 392 -9.31 -20.72 -3.20
CA GLU A 392 -9.44 -21.95 -2.40
C GLU A 392 -8.41 -23.01 -2.85
N ALA A 393 -8.21 -23.16 -4.17
CA ALA A 393 -7.19 -24.03 -4.71
C ALA A 393 -5.78 -23.63 -4.24
N TYR A 394 -5.47 -22.33 -4.21
CA TYR A 394 -4.21 -21.83 -3.63
C TYR A 394 -4.06 -22.21 -2.16
N ARG A 395 -5.08 -21.96 -1.33
CA ARG A 395 -5.05 -22.24 0.12
C ARG A 395 -4.92 -23.72 0.45
N THR A 396 -5.46 -24.57 -0.41
CA THR A 396 -5.38 -26.04 -0.24
C THR A 396 -4.11 -26.65 -0.82
N GLY A 397 -3.24 -25.84 -1.45
CA GLY A 397 -2.01 -26.33 -2.08
C GLY A 397 -2.28 -27.15 -3.35
N ALA A 398 -3.32 -26.81 -4.10
CA ALA A 398 -3.68 -27.48 -5.34
C ALA A 398 -2.59 -27.31 -6.42
N GLY A 399 -2.52 -28.31 -7.31
CA GLY A 399 -1.56 -28.34 -8.40
C GLY A 399 -2.11 -27.86 -9.74
N GLU A 400 -1.29 -28.06 -10.78
CA GLU A 400 -1.59 -27.67 -12.16
C GLU A 400 -2.90 -28.26 -12.69
N ASP A 401 -3.16 -29.56 -12.46
CA ASP A 401 -4.34 -30.24 -12.99
C ASP A 401 -5.64 -29.58 -12.45
N GLU A 402 -5.69 -29.27 -11.16
CA GLU A 402 -6.87 -28.62 -10.57
C GLU A 402 -7.05 -27.20 -11.09
N ALA A 403 -5.97 -26.42 -11.23
CA ALA A 403 -6.03 -25.09 -11.84
C ALA A 403 -6.59 -25.16 -13.27
N ARG A 404 -6.14 -26.14 -14.07
CA ARG A 404 -6.63 -26.36 -15.43
C ARG A 404 -8.10 -26.76 -15.46
N ASP A 405 -8.52 -27.63 -14.55
CA ASP A 405 -9.92 -28.07 -14.44
C ASP A 405 -10.86 -26.93 -14.04
N ILE A 406 -10.47 -26.10 -13.08
CA ILE A 406 -11.23 -24.88 -12.68
C ILE A 406 -11.42 -23.97 -13.90
N ILE A 407 -10.32 -23.66 -14.59
CA ILE A 407 -10.35 -22.77 -15.75
C ILE A 407 -11.14 -23.38 -16.91
N GLN A 408 -11.06 -24.72 -17.12
CA GLN A 408 -11.80 -25.39 -18.18
C GLN A 408 -13.31 -25.37 -17.89
N ARG A 409 -13.75 -25.68 -16.66
CA ARG A 409 -15.16 -25.58 -16.27
C ARG A 409 -15.71 -24.15 -16.47
N TRP A 410 -14.91 -23.14 -16.12
CA TRP A 410 -15.27 -21.74 -16.34
C TRP A 410 -15.41 -21.43 -17.84
N LYS A 411 -14.48 -21.89 -18.69
CA LYS A 411 -14.58 -21.77 -20.16
C LYS A 411 -15.88 -22.35 -20.69
N ASP A 412 -16.17 -23.60 -20.31
CA ASP A 412 -17.34 -24.34 -20.79
C ASP A 412 -18.66 -23.66 -20.39
N SER A 413 -18.68 -23.01 -19.21
CA SER A 413 -19.87 -22.30 -18.73
C SER A 413 -20.06 -20.90 -19.36
N HIS A 414 -19.01 -20.30 -19.93
CA HIS A 414 -19.01 -18.93 -20.45
C HIS A 414 -18.91 -18.86 -21.99
N ASP A 415 -19.00 -20.00 -22.71
CA ASP A 415 -18.93 -20.11 -24.18
C ASP A 415 -17.76 -19.31 -24.79
N VAL A 416 -16.55 -19.55 -24.29
CA VAL A 416 -15.37 -18.74 -24.59
C VAL A 416 -14.54 -19.39 -25.67
N ASN A 417 -14.43 -18.77 -26.86
CA ASN A 417 -13.51 -19.16 -27.92
C ASN A 417 -12.08 -18.70 -27.58
N PHE A 418 -11.35 -19.50 -26.83
CA PHE A 418 -9.94 -19.25 -26.51
C PHE A 418 -8.99 -19.65 -27.63
N LYS A 419 -8.05 -18.77 -27.94
CA LYS A 419 -6.80 -19.20 -28.61
C LYS A 419 -5.71 -19.25 -27.55
N PRO A 420 -5.00 -20.38 -27.41
CA PRO A 420 -3.85 -20.44 -26.51
C PRO A 420 -2.83 -19.37 -26.90
N ALA A 421 -2.24 -18.71 -25.91
CA ALA A 421 -1.17 -17.74 -26.15
C ALA A 421 -0.03 -18.43 -26.91
N THR A 422 0.35 -17.88 -28.05
CA THR A 422 1.51 -18.38 -28.78
C THR A 422 2.75 -17.97 -28.01
N PRO A 423 3.61 -18.91 -27.58
CA PRO A 423 4.82 -18.52 -26.83
C PRO A 423 5.64 -17.56 -27.68
N PHE A 424 5.98 -16.41 -27.10
CA PHE A 424 6.87 -15.43 -27.73
C PHE A 424 8.17 -16.12 -28.13
N ARG A 425 8.38 -16.30 -29.43
CA ARG A 425 9.69 -16.72 -29.95
C ARG A 425 10.67 -15.58 -29.68
N LYS A 426 11.69 -15.87 -28.85
CA LYS A 426 12.86 -15.00 -28.74
C LYS A 426 13.40 -14.69 -30.13
N ARG A 427 13.52 -13.41 -30.46
CA ARG A 427 14.51 -12.92 -31.42
C ARG A 427 15.70 -12.35 -30.68
#